data_89d835efe96986e3d56cd27ce6eb3d53
#
_entry.id   89d835efe96986e3d56cd27ce6eb3d53
#
_cell.length_a   1.000
_cell.length_b   1.000
_cell.length_c   1.000
_cell.angle_alpha   90.00
_cell.angle_beta   90.00
_cell.angle_gamma   90.00
#
_symmetry.space_group_name_H-M   'P 1'
#
loop_
_entity.id
_entity.type
_entity.pdbx_description
1 polymer ?
#
loop_
_entity_poly.entity_id
_entity_poly.type
_entity_poly.pdbx_seq_one_letter_code
_entity_poly.pdbx_strand_id
1 'polypeptide(L)'
;SPACIEFMADWLTRFGQTKNFPISCHTVSGPEVTLTEGSSIMDALKKGGAVALRLYLELPHYVLLTGIEDDSLLLFDPFYEEPGHPEFDAEYHTEGITFIFDQPKKANRKVALSRLNGTGKSFYEMGDPLERKALIMFNTAAR
;
A
#
# COMPACT_ATOMS: atom_id res chain seq x y z
N SER A 1 6.15 12.24 6.43
CA SER A 1 6.43 13.31 5.46
C SER A 1 7.12 12.78 4.21
N PRO A 2 7.08 13.47 3.08
CA PRO A 2 7.78 13.04 1.86
C PRO A 2 9.27 12.79 2.07
N ALA A 3 9.94 13.65 2.83
CA ALA A 3 11.37 13.49 3.17
C ALA A 3 11.64 12.21 3.96
N CYS A 4 10.75 11.80 4.84
CA CYS A 4 10.87 10.56 5.59
C CYS A 4 10.78 9.33 4.67
N ILE A 5 9.87 9.35 3.71
CA ILE A 5 9.70 8.27 2.73
C ILE A 5 10.95 8.13 1.85
N GLU A 6 11.52 9.23 1.40
CA GLU A 6 12.76 9.23 0.63
C GLU A 6 13.96 8.70 1.43
N PHE A 7 14.08 9.15 2.68
CA PHE A 7 15.10 8.63 3.59
C PHE A 7 14.96 7.12 3.81
N MET A 8 13.76 6.63 4.03
CA MET A 8 13.50 5.20 4.20
C MET A 8 13.87 4.40 2.95
N ALA A 9 13.56 4.91 1.76
CA ALA A 9 13.91 4.24 0.50
C ALA A 9 15.43 4.08 0.35
N ASP A 10 16.18 5.13 0.61
CA ASP A 10 17.66 5.10 0.58
C ASP A 10 18.23 4.15 1.63
N TRP A 11 17.70 4.22 2.85
CA TRP A 11 18.17 3.37 3.94
C TRP A 11 17.93 1.88 3.66
N LEU A 12 16.73 1.51 3.21
CA LEU A 12 16.40 0.12 2.89
C LEU A 12 17.22 -0.42 1.72
N THR A 13 17.46 0.41 0.70
CA THR A 13 18.31 0.02 -0.44
C THR A 13 19.75 -0.25 0.01
N ARG A 14 20.32 0.63 0.83
CA ARG A 14 21.67 0.44 1.39
C ARG A 14 21.74 -0.76 2.34
N PHE A 15 20.70 -0.98 3.13
CA PHE A 15 20.58 -2.17 3.97
C PHE A 15 20.63 -3.44 3.11
N GLY A 16 19.85 -3.47 2.04
CA GLY A 16 19.84 -4.60 1.10
C GLY A 16 21.21 -4.91 0.53
N GLN A 17 21.94 -3.87 0.10
CA GLN A 17 23.31 -4.00 -0.42
C GLN A 17 24.29 -4.50 0.64
N THR A 18 24.25 -3.92 1.85
CA THR A 18 25.19 -4.22 2.94
C THR A 18 24.96 -5.63 3.53
N LYS A 19 23.71 -6.05 3.62
CA LYS A 19 23.31 -7.32 4.24
C LYS A 19 23.05 -8.44 3.23
N ASN A 20 23.26 -8.18 1.96
CA ASN A 20 22.91 -9.12 0.88
C ASN A 20 21.46 -9.59 0.96
N PHE A 21 20.57 -8.68 1.29
CA PHE A 21 19.13 -8.90 1.33
C PHE A 21 18.50 -8.40 0.04
N PRO A 22 17.65 -9.17 -0.63
CA PRO A 22 17.19 -8.87 -1.99
C PRO A 22 16.11 -7.78 -2.02
N ILE A 23 16.44 -6.58 -1.59
CA ILE A 23 15.54 -5.42 -1.59
C ILE A 23 16.20 -4.22 -2.28
N SER A 24 15.42 -3.52 -3.08
CA SER A 24 15.73 -2.20 -3.61
C SER A 24 14.48 -1.34 -3.53
N CYS A 25 14.62 -0.10 -3.11
CA CYS A 25 13.49 0.79 -2.89
C CYS A 25 13.53 2.00 -3.81
N HIS A 26 12.35 2.42 -4.23
CA HIS A 26 12.17 3.54 -5.14
C HIS A 26 10.91 4.31 -4.77
N THR A 27 10.99 5.64 -4.71
CA THR A 27 9.83 6.49 -4.46
C THR A 27 9.22 6.98 -5.76
N VAL A 28 7.90 7.02 -5.82
CA VAL A 28 7.11 7.62 -6.91
C VAL A 28 6.11 8.62 -6.35
N SER A 29 5.80 9.65 -7.12
CA SER A 29 4.90 10.73 -6.72
C SER A 29 4.03 11.19 -7.87
N GLY A 30 2.89 11.77 -7.54
CA GLY A 30 1.99 12.34 -8.51
C GLY A 30 1.29 11.30 -9.39
N PRO A 31 1.00 11.63 -10.67
CA PRO A 31 0.24 10.75 -11.56
C PRO A 31 0.88 9.41 -11.88
N GLU A 32 2.18 9.26 -11.61
CA GLU A 32 2.88 7.97 -11.76
C GLU A 32 2.42 6.94 -10.70
N VAL A 33 1.84 7.38 -9.61
CA VAL A 33 1.26 6.50 -8.59
C VAL A 33 -0.09 6.01 -9.09
N THR A 34 -0.08 4.89 -9.76
CA THR A 34 -1.26 4.25 -10.35
C THR A 34 -1.24 2.74 -10.09
N LEU A 35 -2.43 2.17 -9.94
CA LEU A 35 -2.65 0.73 -9.70
C LEU A 35 -3.22 0.04 -10.95
N THR A 36 -2.84 0.51 -12.11
CA THR A 36 -3.22 -0.09 -13.38
C THR A 36 -2.29 -1.25 -13.75
N GLU A 37 -2.76 -2.16 -14.57
CA GLU A 37 -1.97 -3.26 -15.13
C GLU A 37 -0.69 -2.71 -15.80
N GLY A 38 0.46 -3.31 -15.50
CA GLY A 38 1.75 -2.88 -16.04
C GLY A 38 2.40 -1.70 -15.33
N SER A 39 1.75 -1.09 -14.32
CA SER A 39 2.38 -0.07 -13.49
C SER A 39 3.52 -0.65 -12.65
N SER A 40 4.50 0.18 -12.27
CA SER A 40 5.62 -0.26 -11.43
C SER A 40 5.17 -0.81 -10.09
N ILE A 41 4.10 -0.28 -9.51
CA ILE A 41 3.50 -0.79 -8.27
C ILE A 41 2.96 -2.20 -8.48
N MET A 42 2.13 -2.41 -9.50
CA MET A 42 1.54 -3.72 -9.76
C MET A 42 2.60 -4.76 -10.14
N ASP A 43 3.61 -4.39 -10.91
CA ASP A 43 4.73 -5.26 -11.25
C ASP A 43 5.54 -5.66 -10.02
N ALA A 44 5.82 -4.72 -9.12
CA ALA A 44 6.52 -5.01 -7.87
C ALA A 44 5.74 -6.01 -7.00
N LEU A 45 4.43 -5.83 -6.85
CA LEU A 45 3.58 -6.76 -6.09
C LEU A 45 3.53 -8.15 -6.72
N LYS A 46 3.42 -8.25 -8.04
CA LYS A 46 3.45 -9.54 -8.77
C LYS A 46 4.75 -10.30 -8.57
N LYS A 47 5.87 -9.59 -8.36
CA LYS A 47 7.20 -10.17 -8.13
C LYS A 47 7.54 -10.36 -6.64
N GLY A 48 6.57 -10.30 -5.76
CA GLY A 48 6.77 -10.51 -4.32
C GLY A 48 7.39 -9.32 -3.61
N GLY A 49 7.32 -8.13 -4.20
CA GLY A 49 7.64 -6.87 -3.54
C GLY A 49 6.51 -6.37 -2.65
N ALA A 50 6.72 -5.21 -2.04
CA ALA A 50 5.71 -4.54 -1.23
C ALA A 50 5.72 -3.03 -1.51
N VAL A 51 4.64 -2.34 -1.19
CA VAL A 51 4.52 -0.91 -1.48
C VAL A 51 3.90 -0.18 -0.30
N ALA A 52 4.62 0.81 0.25
CA ALA A 52 4.02 1.76 1.19
C ALA A 52 3.27 2.82 0.37
N LEU A 53 1.95 2.84 0.48
CA LEU A 53 1.07 3.69 -0.31
C LEU A 53 0.39 4.73 0.57
N ARG A 54 0.47 6.00 0.16
CA ARG A 54 -0.33 7.07 0.76
C ARG A 54 -1.75 7.02 0.22
N LEU A 55 -2.70 7.04 1.13
CA LEU A 55 -4.13 7.09 0.83
C LEU A 55 -4.86 7.87 1.93
N TYR A 56 -6.17 7.81 1.96
CA TYR A 56 -6.98 8.46 2.98
C TYR A 56 -7.70 7.45 3.87
N LEU A 57 -7.68 7.75 5.18
CA LEU A 57 -8.53 7.16 6.20
C LEU A 57 -9.00 8.34 7.06
N GLU A 58 -9.93 9.13 6.53
CA GLU A 58 -10.31 10.48 6.97
C GLU A 58 -9.18 11.51 6.83
N LEU A 59 -7.98 11.15 7.23
CA LEU A 59 -6.75 11.94 7.09
C LEU A 59 -5.75 11.20 6.18
N PRO A 60 -4.71 11.90 5.68
CA PRO A 60 -3.63 11.23 4.97
C PRO A 60 -3.01 10.12 5.82
N HIS A 61 -2.91 8.94 5.24
CA HIS A 61 -2.54 7.71 5.91
C HIS A 61 -1.68 6.84 5.00
N TYR A 62 -0.78 6.04 5.57
CA TYR A 62 0.03 5.08 4.83
C TYR A 62 -0.32 3.65 5.20
N VAL A 63 -0.43 2.81 4.20
CA VAL A 63 -0.61 1.37 4.32
C VAL A 63 0.50 0.63 3.59
N LEU A 64 0.69 -0.64 3.90
CA LEU A 64 1.64 -1.51 3.20
C LEU A 64 0.88 -2.48 2.30
N LEU A 65 0.96 -2.30 0.99
CA LEU A 65 0.44 -3.26 0.01
C LEU A 65 1.35 -4.49 -0.01
N THR A 66 0.77 -5.69 0.04
CA THR A 66 1.51 -6.95 0.18
C THR A 66 1.16 -7.99 -0.88
N GLY A 67 0.11 -7.79 -1.66
CA GLY A 67 -0.28 -8.75 -2.68
C GLY A 67 -1.49 -8.32 -3.49
N ILE A 68 -1.79 -9.13 -4.49
CA ILE A 68 -2.91 -8.96 -5.40
C ILE A 68 -3.81 -10.18 -5.27
N GLU A 69 -5.11 -9.96 -5.18
CA GLU A 69 -6.11 -11.02 -5.16
C GLU A 69 -7.33 -10.59 -5.98
N ASP A 70 -7.49 -11.16 -7.17
CA ASP A 70 -8.53 -10.79 -8.14
C ASP A 70 -8.48 -9.28 -8.46
N ASP A 71 -9.59 -8.57 -8.29
CA ASP A 71 -9.71 -7.12 -8.52
C ASP A 71 -9.42 -6.30 -7.26
N SER A 72 -8.69 -6.87 -6.30
CA SER A 72 -8.39 -6.26 -5.01
C SER A 72 -6.90 -6.35 -4.67
N LEU A 73 -6.46 -5.50 -3.76
CA LEU A 73 -5.14 -5.59 -3.16
C LEU A 73 -5.24 -6.03 -1.71
N LEU A 74 -4.29 -6.86 -1.30
CA LEU A 74 -4.05 -7.22 0.10
C LEU A 74 -3.12 -6.18 0.70
N LEU A 75 -3.41 -5.75 1.92
CA LEU A 75 -2.59 -4.75 2.60
C LEU A 75 -2.60 -4.91 4.11
N PHE A 76 -1.55 -4.37 4.74
CA PHE A 76 -1.54 -4.08 6.16
C PHE A 76 -1.87 -2.61 6.37
N ASP A 77 -2.89 -2.37 7.19
CA ASP A 77 -3.15 -1.08 7.78
C ASP A 77 -2.60 -1.10 9.21
N PRO A 78 -1.70 -0.19 9.59
CA PRO A 78 -1.20 -0.10 10.97
C PRO A 78 -2.28 0.37 11.96
N PHE A 79 -3.35 0.96 11.46
CA PHE A 79 -4.50 1.31 12.29
C PHE A 79 -5.33 0.05 12.56
N TYR A 80 -5.13 -0.53 13.74
CA TYR A 80 -5.82 -1.75 14.14
C TYR A 80 -7.22 -1.43 14.64
N GLU A 81 -8.21 -2.09 14.05
CA GLU A 81 -9.61 -1.96 14.42
C GLU A 81 -10.16 -3.30 14.92
N GLU A 82 -10.99 -3.23 15.94
CA GLU A 82 -11.71 -4.38 16.50
C GLU A 82 -13.21 -4.26 16.26
N PRO A 83 -13.91 -5.40 16.07
CA PRO A 83 -15.38 -5.41 16.00
C PRO A 83 -16.01 -4.71 17.21
N GLY A 84 -17.00 -3.85 16.95
CA GLY A 84 -17.68 -3.07 17.99
C GLY A 84 -17.11 -1.68 18.25
N HIS A 85 -15.98 -1.33 17.64
CA HIS A 85 -15.49 0.04 17.62
C HIS A 85 -16.24 0.85 16.54
N PRO A 86 -16.67 2.10 16.78
CA PRO A 86 -17.44 2.87 15.80
C PRO A 86 -16.72 3.06 14.46
N GLU A 87 -15.40 3.25 14.49
CA GLU A 87 -14.59 3.39 13.28
C GLU A 87 -14.49 2.09 12.49
N PHE A 88 -14.33 0.95 13.19
CA PHE A 88 -14.39 -0.37 12.58
C PHE A 88 -15.73 -0.58 11.86
N ASP A 89 -16.85 -0.27 12.52
CA ASP A 89 -18.16 -0.46 11.91
C ASP A 89 -18.34 0.38 10.66
N ALA A 90 -17.85 1.62 10.65
CA ALA A 90 -17.91 2.51 9.50
C ALA A 90 -17.07 1.98 8.33
N GLU A 91 -15.84 1.54 8.58
CA GLU A 91 -14.97 0.95 7.55
C GLU A 91 -15.51 -0.41 7.07
N TYR A 92 -15.87 -1.28 8.02
CA TYR A 92 -16.32 -2.65 7.74
C TYR A 92 -17.53 -2.71 6.81
N HIS A 93 -18.45 -1.75 6.94
CA HIS A 93 -19.63 -1.66 6.08
C HIS A 93 -19.41 -0.83 4.81
N THR A 94 -18.20 -0.34 4.56
CA THR A 94 -17.88 0.39 3.35
C THR A 94 -17.64 -0.59 2.20
N GLU A 95 -18.34 -0.38 1.08
CA GLU A 95 -18.20 -1.23 -0.10
C GLU A 95 -16.75 -1.28 -0.62
N GLY A 96 -16.28 -2.49 -0.92
CA GLY A 96 -14.94 -2.72 -1.43
C GLY A 96 -13.85 -2.84 -0.37
N ILE A 97 -14.21 -2.85 0.91
CA ILE A 97 -13.28 -3.09 2.02
C ILE A 97 -13.66 -4.37 2.75
N THR A 98 -12.69 -5.28 2.92
CA THR A 98 -12.85 -6.52 3.68
C THR A 98 -11.76 -6.63 4.73
N PHE A 99 -12.15 -6.85 5.99
CA PHE A 99 -11.21 -7.10 7.08
C PHE A 99 -10.74 -8.55 7.07
N ILE A 100 -9.45 -8.75 7.36
CA ILE A 100 -8.81 -10.06 7.43
C ILE A 100 -8.21 -10.23 8.82
N PHE A 101 -8.55 -11.33 9.49
CA PHE A 101 -8.10 -11.61 10.87
C PHE A 101 -7.21 -12.85 10.99
N ASP A 102 -7.15 -13.68 9.93
CA ASP A 102 -6.48 -14.99 9.93
C ASP A 102 -5.14 -15.01 9.17
N GLN A 103 -4.65 -13.86 8.71
CA GLN A 103 -3.40 -13.74 7.95
C GLN A 103 -2.44 -12.72 8.57
N PRO A 104 -2.02 -12.91 9.83
CA PRO A 104 -1.30 -11.87 10.59
C PRO A 104 0.07 -11.48 10.04
N LYS A 105 0.63 -12.29 9.12
CA LYS A 105 1.93 -12.01 8.47
C LYS A 105 1.79 -11.59 7.01
N LYS A 106 0.58 -11.46 6.50
CA LYS A 106 0.34 -11.20 5.09
C LYS A 106 -0.52 -9.97 4.83
N ALA A 107 -1.65 -9.86 5.50
CA ALA A 107 -2.58 -8.74 5.32
C ALA A 107 -3.60 -8.67 6.47
N ASN A 108 -4.14 -7.49 6.73
CA ASN A 108 -5.29 -7.30 7.61
C ASN A 108 -6.48 -6.61 6.92
N ARG A 109 -6.30 -6.19 5.65
CA ARG A 109 -7.37 -5.65 4.80
C ARG A 109 -7.23 -6.19 3.38
N LYS A 110 -8.37 -6.37 2.72
CA LYS A 110 -8.49 -6.56 1.27
C LYS A 110 -9.33 -5.42 0.73
N VAL A 111 -8.81 -4.63 -0.19
CA VAL A 111 -9.46 -3.44 -0.70
C VAL A 111 -9.53 -3.48 -2.21
N ALA A 112 -10.73 -3.25 -2.76
CA ALA A 112 -10.97 -3.25 -4.19
C ALA A 112 -10.15 -2.16 -4.91
N LEU A 113 -9.57 -2.50 -6.07
CA LEU A 113 -8.82 -1.56 -6.91
C LEU A 113 -9.66 -0.33 -7.28
N SER A 114 -10.97 -0.51 -7.54
CA SER A 114 -11.88 0.58 -7.84
C SER A 114 -11.97 1.60 -6.70
N ARG A 115 -11.89 1.14 -5.45
CA ARG A 115 -11.86 2.01 -4.28
C ARG A 115 -10.51 2.70 -4.12
N LEU A 116 -9.43 1.96 -4.17
CA LEU A 116 -8.06 2.50 -4.07
C LEU A 116 -7.79 3.58 -5.12
N ASN A 117 -8.26 3.38 -6.35
CA ASN A 117 -8.09 4.34 -7.46
C ASN A 117 -9.01 5.58 -7.36
N GLY A 118 -9.86 5.66 -6.36
CA GLY A 118 -10.71 6.83 -6.11
C GLY A 118 -9.89 8.11 -5.96
N THR A 119 -10.45 9.21 -6.45
CA THR A 119 -9.82 10.54 -6.43
C THR A 119 -10.30 11.42 -5.29
N GLY A 120 -11.20 10.92 -4.46
CA GLY A 120 -11.73 11.59 -3.27
C GLY A 120 -10.90 11.34 -2.02
N LYS A 121 -11.52 11.53 -0.87
CA LYS A 121 -10.88 11.37 0.46
C LYS A 121 -11.65 10.40 1.36
N SER A 122 -12.46 9.53 0.76
CA SER A 122 -13.13 8.45 1.48
C SER A 122 -12.13 7.34 1.86
N PHE A 123 -12.56 6.42 2.72
CA PHE A 123 -11.71 5.33 3.19
C PHE A 123 -10.99 4.60 2.05
N TYR A 124 -9.67 4.55 2.14
CA TYR A 124 -8.75 3.88 1.21
C TYR A 124 -8.69 4.44 -0.21
N GLU A 125 -9.26 5.59 -0.48
CA GLU A 125 -9.03 6.27 -1.76
C GLU A 125 -7.63 6.92 -1.78
N MET A 126 -6.92 6.82 -2.90
CA MET A 126 -5.61 7.49 -3.06
C MET A 126 -5.73 9.02 -3.18
N GLY A 127 -6.90 9.53 -3.53
CA GLY A 127 -7.15 10.96 -3.67
C GLY A 127 -6.61 11.56 -4.97
N ASP A 128 -6.41 12.86 -4.96
CA ASP A 128 -5.95 13.62 -6.12
C ASP A 128 -4.65 13.02 -6.67
N PRO A 129 -4.59 12.67 -7.97
CA PRO A 129 -3.39 12.13 -8.59
C PRO A 129 -2.13 12.98 -8.39
N LEU A 130 -2.26 14.30 -8.26
CA LEU A 130 -1.12 15.21 -8.04
C LEU A 130 -0.52 15.09 -6.63
N GLU A 131 -1.29 14.59 -5.67
CA GLU A 131 -0.87 14.47 -4.26
C GLU A 131 -0.45 13.05 -3.87
N ARG A 132 -0.50 12.11 -4.79
CA ARG A 132 -0.19 10.69 -4.53
C ARG A 132 1.28 10.48 -4.24
N LYS A 133 1.58 9.53 -3.36
CA LYS A 133 2.94 9.14 -2.97
C LYS A 133 3.01 7.65 -2.68
N ALA A 134 4.07 7.00 -3.14
CA ALA A 134 4.36 5.61 -2.80
C ALA A 134 5.86 5.37 -2.67
N LEU A 135 6.21 4.40 -1.84
CA LEU A 135 7.54 3.81 -1.76
C LEU A 135 7.43 2.36 -2.22
N ILE A 136 8.08 2.04 -3.31
CA ILE A 136 8.08 0.69 -3.89
C ILE A 136 9.30 -0.07 -3.38
N MET A 137 9.08 -1.23 -2.78
CA MET A 137 10.11 -2.16 -2.35
C MET A 137 10.15 -3.33 -3.31
N PHE A 138 11.15 -3.34 -4.18
CA PHE A 138 11.34 -4.41 -5.16
C PHE A 138 12.03 -5.61 -4.53
N ASN A 139 11.56 -6.81 -4.87
CA ASN A 139 12.26 -8.05 -4.62
C ASN A 139 13.29 -8.26 -5.75
N THR A 140 14.56 -7.97 -5.48
CA THR A 140 15.63 -8.07 -6.50
C THR A 140 16.03 -9.51 -6.83
N ALA A 141 15.55 -10.51 -6.07
CA ALA A 141 15.74 -11.93 -6.38
C ALA A 141 14.69 -12.46 -7.36
N ALA A 142 13.58 -11.75 -7.59
CA ALA A 142 12.54 -12.16 -8.52
C ALA A 142 12.97 -11.92 -9.98
N ARG A 143 12.54 -12.83 -10.82
CA ARG A 143 12.82 -12.77 -12.27
C ARG A 143 11.57 -12.42 -13.07
#